data_477327dd4b8d6bcb15cc35866c09a4b2
#
_entry.id   477327dd4b8d6bcb15cc35866c09a4b2
#
_cell.length_a   1.000
_cell.length_b   1.000
_cell.length_c   1.000
_cell.angle_alpha   90.00
_cell.angle_beta   90.00
_cell.angle_gamma   90.00
#
_symmetry.space_group_name_H-M   'P 1'
#
loop_
_entity.id
_entity.type
_entity.pdbx_description
1 polymer ?
#
loop_
_entity_poly.entity_id
_entity_poly.type
_entity_poly.pdbx_seq_one_letter_code
_entity_poly.pdbx_strand_id
1 'polypeptide(L)'
;MKRIDLHLHLTPFQIPKLGKMNLANAKNMIPHLDGLNISKGVLMSGAEKGLPFGTNKANRAICQRYPDRYAWMCALKPDHPETVYERLALFKSQGAIGVGELTTNRRLDDPFLQALFAAAEKLNMPVTIHMSPEVGYSYGVVDDPGLPLLEEVLRTYPNLKILGHSQTFWIEMSADAPKDKEARNQWGEGPVVPGGRVPELFARYPNLYGDLSANSGSRAIMRDPAFGLAFLEAYADRLFFATDMVNTDMVFPLGAWLDQMADEGKLSRAAYEKILFGNAQRIFGL
;
A
#
# COMPACT_ATOMS: atom_id res chain seq x y z
N MET A 1 19.58 -0.87 -9.80
CA MET A 1 19.28 -2.12 -9.05
C MET A 1 17.86 -2.56 -9.35
N LYS A 2 17.55 -3.86 -9.34
CA LYS A 2 16.17 -4.34 -9.55
C LYS A 2 15.30 -4.00 -8.34
N ARG A 3 14.05 -3.58 -8.60
CA ARG A 3 13.04 -3.21 -7.59
C ARG A 3 11.87 -4.18 -7.63
N ILE A 4 11.14 -4.27 -6.53
CA ILE A 4 9.81 -4.88 -6.46
C ILE A 4 8.82 -3.75 -6.16
N ASP A 5 7.86 -3.55 -7.04
CA ASP A 5 6.79 -2.58 -6.87
C ASP A 5 5.62 -3.24 -6.14
N LEU A 6 5.35 -2.82 -4.91
CA LEU A 6 4.35 -3.48 -4.08
C LEU A 6 2.91 -3.05 -4.37
N HIS A 7 2.68 -2.06 -5.25
CA HIS A 7 1.35 -1.50 -5.49
C HIS A 7 1.15 -1.10 -6.96
N LEU A 8 0.39 -1.90 -7.70
CA LEU A 8 0.03 -1.66 -9.10
C LEU A 8 -1.45 -2.00 -9.35
N HIS A 9 -2.04 -1.32 -10.34
CA HIS A 9 -3.39 -1.59 -10.82
C HIS A 9 -3.40 -1.77 -12.33
N LEU A 10 -3.55 -3.00 -12.81
CA LEU A 10 -3.48 -3.33 -14.24
C LEU A 10 -4.72 -4.07 -14.72
N THR A 11 -4.91 -4.07 -16.03
CA THR A 11 -5.98 -4.85 -16.68
C THR A 11 -5.41 -6.11 -17.34
N PRO A 12 -6.19 -7.20 -17.46
CA PRO A 12 -5.73 -8.43 -18.11
C PRO A 12 -5.65 -8.29 -19.64
N PHE A 13 -6.39 -7.35 -20.22
CA PHE A 13 -6.43 -7.07 -21.67
C PHE A 13 -6.66 -5.57 -21.87
N GLN A 14 -6.44 -5.11 -23.12
CA GLN A 14 -6.67 -3.70 -23.43
C GLN A 14 -8.15 -3.38 -23.28
N ILE A 15 -8.46 -2.37 -22.48
CA ILE A 15 -9.80 -1.79 -22.35
C ILE A 15 -9.75 -0.33 -22.82
N PRO A 16 -10.89 0.24 -23.25
CA PRO A 16 -11.03 1.68 -23.40
C PRO A 16 -10.74 2.40 -22.08
N LYS A 17 -10.82 3.71 -22.08
CA LYS A 17 -10.69 4.52 -20.87
C LYS A 17 -11.73 4.15 -19.82
N LEU A 18 -11.36 4.15 -18.54
CA LEU A 18 -12.29 4.15 -17.42
C LEU A 18 -12.56 5.62 -17.06
N GLY A 19 -13.69 6.15 -17.50
CA GLY A 19 -13.95 7.59 -17.41
C GLY A 19 -12.88 8.39 -18.19
N LYS A 20 -12.12 9.24 -17.48
CA LYS A 20 -11.00 10.00 -18.05
C LYS A 20 -9.65 9.26 -17.94
N MET A 21 -9.59 8.16 -17.22
CA MET A 21 -8.36 7.44 -16.87
C MET A 21 -7.99 6.44 -17.96
N ASN A 22 -6.77 6.53 -18.48
CA ASN A 22 -6.15 5.47 -19.26
C ASN A 22 -5.75 4.34 -18.31
N LEU A 23 -5.95 3.08 -18.72
CA LEU A 23 -5.50 1.92 -17.97
C LEU A 23 -4.53 1.11 -18.82
N ALA A 24 -3.40 0.71 -18.24
CA ALA A 24 -2.46 -0.17 -18.89
C ALA A 24 -2.89 -1.63 -18.72
N ASN A 25 -2.77 -2.41 -19.78
CA ASN A 25 -2.82 -3.86 -19.61
C ASN A 25 -1.45 -4.40 -19.17
N ALA A 26 -1.48 -5.55 -18.51
CA ALA A 26 -0.29 -6.15 -17.91
C ALA A 26 0.85 -6.39 -18.92
N LYS A 27 0.53 -6.75 -20.18
CA LYS A 27 1.54 -6.98 -21.21
C LYS A 27 2.26 -5.68 -21.59
N ASN A 28 1.51 -4.60 -21.81
CA ASN A 28 2.07 -3.33 -22.25
C ASN A 28 2.82 -2.60 -21.13
N MET A 29 2.51 -2.92 -19.87
CA MET A 29 3.22 -2.38 -18.70
C MET A 29 4.64 -2.96 -18.54
N ILE A 30 4.90 -4.18 -18.98
CA ILE A 30 6.20 -4.85 -18.78
C ILE A 30 7.39 -4.02 -19.27
N PRO A 31 7.43 -3.49 -20.51
CA PRO A 31 8.57 -2.68 -20.98
C PRO A 31 8.75 -1.40 -20.15
N HIS A 32 7.65 -0.80 -19.67
CA HIS A 32 7.72 0.37 -18.80
C HIS A 32 8.33 0.06 -17.44
N LEU A 33 7.90 -1.05 -16.81
CA LEU A 33 8.50 -1.54 -15.56
C LEU A 33 10.00 -1.86 -15.74
N ASP A 34 10.38 -2.46 -16.88
CA ASP A 34 11.79 -2.74 -17.19
C ASP A 34 12.62 -1.44 -17.27
N GLY A 35 12.09 -0.40 -17.90
CA GLY A 35 12.71 0.93 -17.95
C GLY A 35 12.89 1.58 -16.57
N LEU A 36 12.04 1.25 -15.61
CA LEU A 36 12.12 1.69 -14.23
C LEU A 36 12.92 0.74 -13.32
N ASN A 37 13.55 -0.30 -13.88
CA ASN A 37 14.23 -1.36 -13.13
C ASN A 37 13.30 -2.14 -12.18
N ILE A 38 12.00 -2.22 -12.45
CA ILE A 38 11.02 -2.98 -11.67
C ILE A 38 10.92 -4.39 -12.23
N SER A 39 11.45 -5.37 -11.50
CA SER A 39 11.47 -6.77 -11.93
C SER A 39 10.17 -7.51 -11.66
N LYS A 40 9.43 -7.11 -10.60
CA LYS A 40 8.15 -7.69 -10.21
C LYS A 40 7.22 -6.62 -9.66
N GLY A 41 5.93 -6.73 -9.96
CA GLY A 41 4.89 -5.85 -9.45
C GLY A 41 3.79 -6.63 -8.73
N VAL A 42 3.23 -6.06 -7.68
CA VAL A 42 2.10 -6.64 -6.93
C VAL A 42 0.82 -5.93 -7.33
N LEU A 43 -0.14 -6.70 -7.82
CA LEU A 43 -1.44 -6.18 -8.25
C LEU A 43 -2.39 -6.10 -7.06
N MET A 44 -2.89 -4.91 -6.76
CA MET A 44 -3.88 -4.69 -5.72
C MET A 44 -5.28 -4.96 -6.24
N SER A 45 -6.09 -5.68 -5.45
CA SER A 45 -7.51 -5.86 -5.71
C SER A 45 -8.33 -4.96 -4.78
N GLY A 46 -9.06 -4.00 -5.36
CA GLY A 46 -10.00 -3.15 -4.62
C GLY A 46 -11.41 -3.74 -4.52
N ALA A 47 -11.69 -4.84 -5.25
CA ALA A 47 -12.98 -5.50 -5.24
C ALA A 47 -12.87 -7.02 -5.46
N GLU A 48 -13.77 -7.79 -4.84
CA GLU A 48 -13.85 -9.24 -5.06
C GLU A 48 -14.35 -9.58 -6.47
N LYS A 49 -15.35 -8.84 -6.93
CA LYS A 49 -16.03 -9.02 -8.23
C LYS A 49 -16.31 -7.66 -8.87
N GLY A 50 -16.48 -7.64 -10.17
CA GLY A 50 -16.82 -6.42 -10.91
C GLY A 50 -16.16 -6.33 -12.28
N LEU A 51 -15.73 -5.14 -12.65
CA LEU A 51 -15.04 -4.86 -13.90
C LEU A 51 -13.70 -5.61 -13.98
N PRO A 52 -13.15 -5.84 -15.19
CA PRO A 52 -11.86 -6.52 -15.38
C PRO A 52 -10.66 -5.63 -14.98
N PHE A 53 -10.82 -4.83 -13.93
CA PHE A 53 -9.81 -3.95 -13.35
C PHE A 53 -9.93 -4.02 -11.83
N GLY A 54 -8.83 -4.30 -11.15
CA GLY A 54 -8.78 -4.34 -9.69
C GLY A 54 -9.66 -5.40 -9.03
N THR A 55 -9.99 -6.50 -9.73
CA THR A 55 -10.74 -7.62 -9.13
C THR A 55 -9.84 -8.83 -8.92
N ASN A 56 -10.19 -9.67 -7.95
CA ASN A 56 -9.46 -10.92 -7.67
C ASN A 56 -9.30 -11.79 -8.93
N LYS A 57 -10.37 -11.93 -9.71
CA LYS A 57 -10.34 -12.76 -10.95
C LYS A 57 -9.38 -12.18 -12.00
N ALA A 58 -9.41 -10.87 -12.20
CA ALA A 58 -8.55 -10.18 -13.17
C ALA A 58 -7.08 -10.30 -12.78
N ASN A 59 -6.74 -9.98 -11.53
CA ASN A 59 -5.36 -10.00 -11.04
C ASN A 59 -4.79 -11.42 -11.01
N ARG A 60 -5.57 -12.42 -10.57
CA ARG A 60 -5.18 -13.82 -10.65
C ARG A 60 -4.87 -14.25 -12.08
N ALA A 61 -5.69 -13.87 -13.06
CA ALA A 61 -5.48 -14.21 -14.47
C ALA A 61 -4.20 -13.57 -15.03
N ILE A 62 -3.88 -12.34 -14.64
CA ILE A 62 -2.62 -11.68 -14.99
C ILE A 62 -1.45 -12.46 -14.42
N CYS A 63 -1.48 -12.81 -13.13
CA CYS A 63 -0.39 -13.54 -12.48
C CYS A 63 -0.19 -14.94 -13.06
N GLN A 64 -1.25 -15.64 -13.42
CA GLN A 64 -1.16 -16.93 -14.11
C GLN A 64 -0.48 -16.82 -15.49
N ARG A 65 -0.70 -15.71 -16.19
CA ARG A 65 -0.12 -15.47 -17.51
C ARG A 65 1.33 -14.97 -17.46
N TYR A 66 1.68 -14.23 -16.40
CA TYR A 66 3.00 -13.62 -16.23
C TYR A 66 3.56 -13.87 -14.82
N PRO A 67 3.77 -15.13 -14.41
CA PRO A 67 4.09 -15.50 -13.03
C PRO A 67 5.42 -14.92 -12.53
N ASP A 68 6.37 -14.70 -13.43
CA ASP A 68 7.66 -14.12 -13.09
C ASP A 68 7.60 -12.59 -12.89
N ARG A 69 6.53 -11.95 -13.37
CA ARG A 69 6.41 -10.49 -13.39
C ARG A 69 5.41 -9.95 -12.38
N TYR A 70 4.39 -10.72 -12.03
CA TYR A 70 3.33 -10.23 -11.17
C TYR A 70 2.97 -11.21 -10.05
N ALA A 71 2.64 -10.64 -8.90
CA ALA A 71 1.93 -11.28 -7.81
C ALA A 71 0.65 -10.47 -7.52
N TRP A 72 -0.24 -10.93 -6.64
CA TRP A 72 -1.49 -10.23 -6.37
C TRP A 72 -1.94 -10.34 -4.93
N MET A 73 -2.64 -9.32 -4.46
CA MET A 73 -3.38 -9.29 -3.21
C MET A 73 -4.88 -9.37 -3.49
N CYS A 74 -5.63 -10.00 -2.57
CA CYS A 74 -7.07 -10.16 -2.74
C CYS A 74 -7.87 -9.09 -2.00
N ALA A 75 -9.11 -8.87 -2.45
CA ALA A 75 -10.12 -8.10 -1.75
C ALA A 75 -11.35 -8.95 -1.44
N LEU A 76 -12.10 -8.60 -0.42
CA LEU A 76 -13.39 -9.20 -0.10
C LEU A 76 -14.50 -8.17 -0.20
N LYS A 77 -15.67 -8.60 -0.68
CA LYS A 77 -16.89 -7.82 -0.53
C LYS A 77 -17.22 -7.69 0.96
N PRO A 78 -17.58 -6.48 1.46
CA PRO A 78 -17.78 -6.24 2.89
C PRO A 78 -19.17 -6.73 3.36
N ASP A 79 -19.41 -8.02 3.19
CA ASP A 79 -20.60 -8.75 3.62
C ASP A 79 -20.20 -10.06 4.32
N HIS A 80 -21.12 -10.68 5.02
CA HIS A 80 -20.94 -11.98 5.62
C HIS A 80 -19.65 -12.13 6.45
N PRO A 81 -19.48 -11.38 7.55
CA PRO A 81 -18.26 -11.42 8.37
C PRO A 81 -17.94 -12.84 8.88
N GLU A 82 -18.94 -13.70 9.05
CA GLU A 82 -18.79 -15.09 9.46
C GLU A 82 -18.07 -15.97 8.43
N THR A 83 -18.01 -15.56 7.15
CA THR A 83 -17.38 -16.32 6.05
C THR A 83 -15.99 -15.80 5.66
N VAL A 84 -15.52 -14.74 6.31
CA VAL A 84 -14.28 -14.04 5.92
C VAL A 84 -13.08 -14.98 5.94
N TYR A 85 -12.93 -15.80 6.98
CA TYR A 85 -11.80 -16.73 7.10
C TYR A 85 -11.72 -17.70 5.93
N GLU A 86 -12.82 -18.36 5.60
CA GLU A 86 -12.88 -19.34 4.51
C GLU A 86 -12.62 -18.67 3.15
N ARG A 87 -13.14 -17.46 2.95
CA ARG A 87 -12.92 -16.69 1.72
C ARG A 87 -11.45 -16.29 1.57
N LEU A 88 -10.80 -15.81 2.62
CA LEU A 88 -9.38 -15.48 2.60
C LEU A 88 -8.50 -16.73 2.40
N ALA A 89 -8.82 -17.83 3.09
CA ALA A 89 -8.12 -19.09 2.93
C ALA A 89 -8.21 -19.62 1.48
N LEU A 90 -9.39 -19.48 0.84
CA LEU A 90 -9.58 -19.80 -0.57
C LEU A 90 -8.69 -18.93 -1.47
N PHE A 91 -8.68 -17.60 -1.31
CA PHE A 91 -7.85 -16.74 -2.15
C PHE A 91 -6.36 -16.97 -1.91
N LYS A 92 -5.95 -17.23 -0.68
CA LYS A 92 -4.58 -17.63 -0.36
C LYS A 92 -4.19 -18.91 -1.08
N SER A 93 -5.04 -19.95 -1.07
CA SER A 93 -4.81 -21.20 -1.82
C SER A 93 -4.74 -21.00 -3.34
N GLN A 94 -5.31 -19.92 -3.84
CA GLN A 94 -5.28 -19.50 -5.24
C GLN A 94 -4.07 -18.59 -5.58
N GLY A 95 -3.17 -18.35 -4.62
CA GLY A 95 -1.94 -17.61 -4.82
C GLY A 95 -2.01 -16.13 -4.43
N ALA A 96 -3.05 -15.67 -3.73
CA ALA A 96 -3.05 -14.34 -3.14
C ALA A 96 -2.01 -14.26 -2.00
N ILE A 97 -1.13 -13.25 -2.03
CA ILE A 97 -0.04 -13.07 -1.07
C ILE A 97 -0.42 -12.17 0.11
N GLY A 98 -1.56 -11.53 0.08
CA GLY A 98 -2.08 -10.62 1.09
C GLY A 98 -3.48 -10.15 0.75
N VAL A 99 -3.98 -9.19 1.53
CA VAL A 99 -5.24 -8.48 1.31
C VAL A 99 -4.94 -7.05 0.93
N GLY A 100 -5.43 -6.58 -0.19
CA GLY A 100 -5.19 -5.22 -0.65
C GLY A 100 -5.51 -4.98 -2.14
N GLU A 101 -5.85 -3.80 -2.42
CA GLU A 101 -5.96 -2.62 -1.54
C GLU A 101 -7.30 -2.65 -0.78
N LEU A 102 -7.29 -2.49 0.55
CA LEU A 102 -8.52 -2.48 1.33
C LEU A 102 -9.17 -1.09 1.23
N THR A 103 -10.11 -0.98 0.29
CA THR A 103 -10.79 0.27 -0.09
C THR A 103 -12.20 0.38 0.48
N THR A 104 -12.61 -0.54 1.32
CA THR A 104 -13.94 -0.56 1.97
C THR A 104 -14.17 0.69 2.80
N ASN A 105 -15.15 1.53 2.41
CA ASN A 105 -15.42 2.78 3.11
C ASN A 105 -16.26 2.55 4.38
N ARG A 106 -15.60 1.97 5.39
CA ARG A 106 -16.13 1.70 6.73
C ARG A 106 -15.08 2.06 7.77
N ARG A 107 -15.53 2.36 8.97
CA ARG A 107 -14.64 2.59 10.11
C ARG A 107 -13.85 1.33 10.44
N LEU A 108 -12.62 1.48 10.91
CA LEU A 108 -11.75 0.34 11.25
C LEU A 108 -12.33 -0.57 12.35
N ASP A 109 -13.26 -0.07 13.18
CA ASP A 109 -14.00 -0.85 14.19
C ASP A 109 -15.23 -1.60 13.64
N ASP A 110 -15.51 -1.54 12.33
CA ASP A 110 -16.62 -2.25 11.69
C ASP A 110 -16.48 -3.78 11.87
N PRO A 111 -17.56 -4.52 12.22
CA PRO A 111 -17.49 -5.97 12.45
C PRO A 111 -16.92 -6.79 11.30
N PHE A 112 -17.15 -6.39 10.04
CA PHE A 112 -16.55 -7.06 8.89
C PHE A 112 -15.03 -6.85 8.85
N LEU A 113 -14.54 -5.63 9.11
CA LEU A 113 -13.12 -5.34 9.12
C LEU A 113 -12.42 -6.04 10.29
N GLN A 114 -13.05 -6.12 11.46
CA GLN A 114 -12.52 -6.86 12.60
C GLN A 114 -12.41 -8.37 12.29
N ALA A 115 -13.41 -8.95 11.63
CA ALA A 115 -13.35 -10.34 11.16
C ALA A 115 -12.24 -10.53 10.10
N LEU A 116 -12.03 -9.54 9.22
CA LEU A 116 -10.98 -9.58 8.20
C LEU A 116 -9.59 -9.54 8.85
N PHE A 117 -9.35 -8.65 9.82
CA PHE A 117 -8.07 -8.54 10.51
C PHE A 117 -7.74 -9.81 11.30
N ALA A 118 -8.71 -10.36 12.03
CA ALA A 118 -8.53 -11.63 12.74
C ALA A 118 -8.22 -12.80 11.81
N ALA A 119 -8.91 -12.90 10.69
CA ALA A 119 -8.67 -13.95 9.70
C ALA A 119 -7.33 -13.78 8.98
N ALA A 120 -6.97 -12.54 8.59
CA ALA A 120 -5.71 -12.22 7.93
C ALA A 120 -4.51 -12.50 8.85
N GLU A 121 -4.60 -12.16 10.14
CA GLU A 121 -3.59 -12.52 11.13
C GLU A 121 -3.39 -14.03 11.21
N LYS A 122 -4.47 -14.78 11.42
CA LYS A 122 -4.44 -16.25 11.52
C LYS A 122 -3.89 -16.92 10.27
N LEU A 123 -4.15 -16.33 9.09
CA LEU A 123 -3.65 -16.82 7.82
C LEU A 123 -2.26 -16.27 7.45
N ASN A 124 -1.66 -15.42 8.28
CA ASN A 124 -0.42 -14.70 7.98
C ASN A 124 -0.48 -14.02 6.59
N MET A 125 -1.54 -13.27 6.34
CA MET A 125 -1.75 -12.48 5.14
C MET A 125 -1.62 -10.99 5.50
N PRO A 126 -0.57 -10.28 5.05
CA PRO A 126 -0.46 -8.84 5.25
C PRO A 126 -1.64 -8.09 4.62
N VAL A 127 -2.00 -6.95 5.20
CA VAL A 127 -3.13 -6.11 4.73
C VAL A 127 -2.63 -4.73 4.37
N THR A 128 -2.82 -4.31 3.11
CA THR A 128 -2.59 -2.92 2.68
C THR A 128 -3.91 -2.15 2.78
N ILE A 129 -3.93 -1.08 3.61
CA ILE A 129 -5.11 -0.26 3.85
C ILE A 129 -5.00 1.07 3.11
N HIS A 130 -6.01 1.39 2.29
CA HIS A 130 -6.28 2.77 1.86
C HIS A 130 -7.16 3.45 2.89
N MET A 131 -6.81 4.67 3.30
CA MET A 131 -7.60 5.39 4.29
C MET A 131 -8.37 6.56 3.68
N SER A 132 -9.58 6.77 4.16
CA SER A 132 -10.46 7.88 3.86
C SER A 132 -10.70 8.70 5.12
N PRO A 133 -10.83 10.03 5.03
CA PRO A 133 -11.04 10.87 6.22
C PRO A 133 -12.40 10.70 6.87
N GLU A 134 -13.42 10.26 6.11
CA GLU A 134 -14.81 10.13 6.59
C GLU A 134 -15.58 9.08 5.81
N VAL A 135 -16.57 8.45 6.44
CA VAL A 135 -17.52 7.56 5.75
C VAL A 135 -18.35 8.37 4.75
N GLY A 136 -18.40 7.88 3.51
CA GLY A 136 -19.12 8.54 2.40
C GLY A 136 -18.32 9.64 1.69
N TYR A 137 -17.12 9.98 2.14
CA TYR A 137 -16.29 11.01 1.50
C TYR A 137 -15.52 10.47 0.29
N SER A 138 -14.71 9.43 0.49
CA SER A 138 -13.96 8.74 -0.57
C SER A 138 -13.88 7.25 -0.27
N TYR A 139 -13.25 6.48 -1.16
CA TYR A 139 -12.96 5.07 -0.87
C TYR A 139 -11.85 4.94 0.19
N GLY A 140 -11.81 3.81 0.88
CA GLY A 140 -10.83 3.52 1.93
C GLY A 140 -11.45 3.38 3.32
N VAL A 141 -10.72 2.70 4.21
CA VAL A 141 -11.11 2.53 5.61
C VAL A 141 -11.04 3.86 6.36
N VAL A 142 -11.89 4.04 7.35
CA VAL A 142 -12.04 5.32 8.03
C VAL A 142 -11.52 5.26 9.45
N ASP A 143 -10.75 6.28 9.82
CA ASP A 143 -10.31 6.55 11.18
C ASP A 143 -10.44 8.04 11.52
N ASP A 144 -10.54 8.32 12.79
CA ASP A 144 -10.53 9.69 13.32
C ASP A 144 -9.11 10.31 13.22
N PRO A 145 -8.98 11.65 13.27
CA PRO A 145 -7.66 12.31 13.37
C PRO A 145 -6.81 11.73 14.50
N GLY A 146 -5.53 11.46 14.23
CA GLY A 146 -4.64 10.82 15.19
C GLY A 146 -4.70 9.30 15.19
N LEU A 147 -5.44 8.68 14.26
CA LEU A 147 -5.46 7.24 13.98
C LEU A 147 -5.71 6.34 15.21
N PRO A 148 -6.70 6.66 16.09
CA PRO A 148 -6.95 5.88 17.30
C PRO A 148 -7.47 4.46 17.02
N LEU A 149 -8.27 4.27 15.97
CA LEU A 149 -8.76 2.93 15.62
C LEU A 149 -7.68 2.07 14.97
N LEU A 150 -6.78 2.67 14.17
CA LEU A 150 -5.61 1.95 13.66
C LEU A 150 -4.71 1.49 14.80
N GLU A 151 -4.48 2.33 15.81
CA GLU A 151 -3.73 1.93 17.01
C GLU A 151 -4.39 0.74 17.71
N GLU A 152 -5.72 0.77 17.87
CA GLU A 152 -6.47 -0.34 18.45
C GLU A 152 -6.32 -1.64 17.64
N VAL A 153 -6.39 -1.56 16.30
CA VAL A 153 -6.16 -2.71 15.42
C VAL A 153 -4.74 -3.26 15.57
N LEU A 154 -3.73 -2.39 15.58
CA LEU A 154 -2.33 -2.80 15.78
C LEU A 154 -2.09 -3.51 17.12
N ARG A 155 -2.74 -3.02 18.17
CA ARG A 155 -2.68 -3.59 19.52
C ARG A 155 -3.42 -4.92 19.62
N THR A 156 -4.59 -5.04 18.97
CA THR A 156 -5.46 -6.22 19.04
C THR A 156 -4.92 -7.38 18.21
N TYR A 157 -4.27 -7.07 17.07
CA TYR A 157 -3.73 -8.05 16.14
C TYR A 157 -2.19 -7.89 16.00
N PRO A 158 -1.40 -8.24 17.03
CA PRO A 158 0.03 -7.92 17.07
C PRO A 158 0.87 -8.68 16.04
N ASN A 159 0.36 -9.78 15.48
CA ASN A 159 1.06 -10.57 14.45
C ASN A 159 0.60 -10.20 13.02
N LEU A 160 -0.46 -9.39 12.88
CA LEU A 160 -0.93 -8.92 11.59
C LEU A 160 -0.03 -7.80 11.09
N LYS A 161 0.50 -7.96 9.89
CA LYS A 161 1.25 -6.89 9.23
C LYS A 161 0.28 -5.97 8.51
N ILE A 162 0.18 -4.71 8.92
CA ILE A 162 -0.66 -3.69 8.30
C ILE A 162 0.24 -2.69 7.58
N LEU A 163 -0.02 -2.49 6.29
CA LEU A 163 0.67 -1.52 5.46
C LEU A 163 -0.23 -0.29 5.30
N GLY A 164 0.18 0.82 5.89
CA GLY A 164 -0.51 2.10 5.73
C GLY A 164 -0.22 2.72 4.38
N HIS A 165 -1.29 3.18 3.72
CA HIS A 165 -1.26 3.85 2.43
C HIS A 165 -2.29 4.98 2.38
N SER A 166 -2.20 5.87 1.40
CA SER A 166 -3.06 7.00 1.09
C SER A 166 -2.69 8.33 1.77
N GLN A 167 -3.35 9.41 1.31
CA GLN A 167 -3.16 10.76 1.85
C GLN A 167 -3.52 10.82 3.33
N THR A 168 -4.68 10.28 3.68
CA THR A 168 -5.22 10.32 5.05
C THR A 168 -4.31 9.60 6.07
N PHE A 169 -3.58 8.58 5.65
CA PHE A 169 -2.56 7.96 6.49
C PHE A 169 -1.29 8.82 6.57
N TRP A 170 -0.72 9.18 5.41
CA TRP A 170 0.57 9.82 5.34
C TRP A 170 0.57 11.30 5.79
N ILE A 171 -0.59 11.98 5.82
CA ILE A 171 -0.70 13.33 6.37
C ILE A 171 -0.35 13.37 7.87
N GLU A 172 -0.59 12.28 8.59
CA GLU A 172 -0.30 12.11 10.02
C GLU A 172 1.21 11.90 10.34
N MET A 173 2.10 12.11 9.34
CA MET A 173 3.55 12.17 9.56
C MET A 173 3.97 13.38 10.38
N SER A 174 3.15 14.43 10.42
CA SER A 174 3.45 15.72 11.06
C SER A 174 2.51 15.98 12.24
N ALA A 175 3.02 16.58 13.32
CA ALA A 175 2.23 16.88 14.51
C ALA A 175 1.11 17.90 14.26
N ASP A 176 1.25 18.73 13.22
CA ASP A 176 0.26 19.69 12.77
C ASP A 176 -0.71 19.14 11.71
N ALA A 177 -0.84 17.81 11.61
CA ALA A 177 -1.77 17.17 10.71
C ALA A 177 -3.19 17.74 10.87
N PRO A 178 -3.87 18.10 9.77
CA PRO A 178 -5.18 18.72 9.81
C PRO A 178 -6.24 17.75 10.35
N LYS A 179 -7.32 18.33 10.93
CA LYS A 179 -8.44 17.55 11.48
C LYS A 179 -9.66 17.52 10.58
N ASP A 180 -9.81 18.50 9.70
CA ASP A 180 -10.93 18.53 8.73
C ASP A 180 -10.70 17.55 7.58
N LYS A 181 -11.78 17.01 7.03
CA LYS A 181 -11.75 15.93 6.06
C LYS A 181 -11.14 16.32 4.71
N GLU A 182 -11.36 17.55 4.28
CA GLU A 182 -10.84 18.04 3.01
C GLU A 182 -9.30 18.11 3.05
N ALA A 183 -8.75 18.67 4.12
CA ALA A 183 -7.31 18.79 4.30
C ALA A 183 -6.64 17.45 4.63
N ARG A 184 -7.30 16.55 5.37
CA ARG A 184 -6.81 15.18 5.60
C ARG A 184 -6.70 14.35 4.32
N ASN A 185 -7.46 14.69 3.28
CA ASN A 185 -7.40 14.03 1.97
C ASN A 185 -6.43 14.74 1.00
N GLN A 186 -5.56 15.59 1.51
CA GLN A 186 -4.50 16.25 0.73
C GLN A 186 -3.13 15.67 1.04
N TRP A 187 -2.17 15.96 0.21
CA TRP A 187 -0.78 15.63 0.47
C TRP A 187 -0.17 16.66 1.42
N GLY A 188 0.66 16.19 2.36
CA GLY A 188 1.39 17.10 3.24
C GLY A 188 2.35 18.02 2.47
N GLU A 189 2.42 19.26 2.90
CA GLU A 189 3.31 20.30 2.34
C GLU A 189 4.23 20.89 3.40
N GLY A 190 5.34 21.48 2.97
CA GLY A 190 6.32 22.09 3.86
C GLY A 190 7.05 21.11 4.79
N PRO A 191 7.86 21.61 5.72
CA PRO A 191 8.59 20.81 6.69
C PRO A 191 7.69 19.99 7.59
N VAL A 192 8.19 18.84 8.07
CA VAL A 192 7.48 18.00 9.02
C VAL A 192 7.66 18.52 10.43
N VAL A 193 6.57 18.81 11.13
CA VAL A 193 6.60 19.13 12.55
C VAL A 193 6.79 17.85 13.35
N PRO A 194 7.86 17.73 14.19
CA PRO A 194 8.10 16.53 14.98
C PRO A 194 6.94 16.16 15.91
N GLY A 195 6.75 14.88 16.15
CA GLY A 195 5.66 14.38 17.01
C GLY A 195 4.41 13.96 16.24
N GLY A 196 4.53 13.73 14.93
CA GLY A 196 3.44 13.18 14.13
C GLY A 196 3.01 11.77 14.56
N ARG A 197 1.75 11.45 14.30
CA ARG A 197 1.15 10.19 14.77
C ARG A 197 1.71 8.96 14.09
N VAL A 198 1.97 9.02 12.80
CA VAL A 198 2.56 7.88 12.05
C VAL A 198 3.93 7.50 12.61
N PRO A 199 4.91 8.41 12.81
CA PRO A 199 6.17 8.09 13.46
C PRO A 199 6.01 7.49 14.86
N GLU A 200 5.07 8.00 15.66
CA GLU A 200 4.78 7.45 17.00
C GLU A 200 4.29 6.00 16.91
N LEU A 201 3.33 5.70 16.02
CA LEU A 201 2.82 4.35 15.81
C LEU A 201 3.91 3.40 15.30
N PHE A 202 4.77 3.86 14.38
CA PHE A 202 5.92 3.07 13.92
C PHE A 202 6.90 2.74 15.06
N ALA A 203 7.11 3.65 15.99
CA ALA A 203 7.98 3.42 17.14
C ALA A 203 7.38 2.40 18.13
N ARG A 204 6.06 2.40 18.31
CA ARG A 204 5.37 1.58 19.30
C ARG A 204 4.94 0.20 18.78
N TYR A 205 4.59 0.09 17.50
CA TYR A 205 3.96 -1.11 16.92
C TYR A 205 4.83 -1.70 15.80
N PRO A 206 5.52 -2.83 16.05
CA PRO A 206 6.39 -3.46 15.06
C PRO A 206 5.63 -4.08 13.88
N ASN A 207 4.33 -4.25 14.00
CA ASN A 207 3.43 -4.78 12.98
C ASN A 207 2.82 -3.71 12.06
N LEU A 208 3.16 -2.42 12.25
CA LEU A 208 2.87 -1.35 11.28
C LEU A 208 3.98 -1.26 10.25
N TYR A 209 3.60 -1.27 9.00
CA TYR A 209 4.43 -1.12 7.80
C TYR A 209 3.94 0.06 6.97
N GLY A 210 4.76 0.53 6.02
CA GLY A 210 4.40 1.63 5.13
C GLY A 210 4.56 1.26 3.67
N ASP A 211 3.52 1.51 2.90
CA ASP A 211 3.51 1.50 1.45
C ASP A 211 3.78 2.93 0.94
N LEU A 212 4.96 3.13 0.36
CA LEU A 212 5.46 4.45 -0.07
C LEU A 212 4.94 4.87 -1.46
N SER A 213 3.89 4.24 -1.95
CA SER A 213 3.36 4.49 -3.29
C SER A 213 2.67 5.84 -3.44
N ALA A 214 2.39 6.19 -4.69
CA ALA A 214 1.74 7.41 -5.13
C ALA A 214 2.46 8.71 -4.67
N ASN A 215 1.79 9.83 -4.86
CA ASN A 215 2.25 11.11 -4.32
C ASN A 215 2.10 11.17 -2.78
N SER A 216 1.22 10.39 -2.20
CA SER A 216 0.99 10.38 -0.75
C SER A 216 2.23 9.87 -0.01
N GLY A 217 2.73 8.69 -0.35
CA GLY A 217 3.94 8.12 0.25
C GLY A 217 5.20 8.88 -0.14
N SER A 218 5.36 9.23 -1.43
CA SER A 218 6.54 9.97 -1.89
C SER A 218 6.68 11.34 -1.23
N ARG A 219 5.61 12.13 -1.15
CA ARG A 219 5.64 13.44 -0.50
C ARG A 219 5.82 13.36 1.02
N ALA A 220 5.25 12.34 1.68
CA ALA A 220 5.48 12.13 3.11
C ALA A 220 6.98 12.08 3.47
N ILE A 221 7.79 11.54 2.55
CA ILE A 221 9.24 11.40 2.71
C ILE A 221 10.01 12.58 2.10
N MET A 222 9.66 13.00 0.87
CA MET A 222 10.48 13.92 0.09
C MET A 222 10.25 15.39 0.42
N ARG A 223 9.11 15.78 1.03
CA ARG A 223 8.80 17.18 1.36
C ARG A 223 9.75 17.78 2.39
N ASP A 224 10.31 16.94 3.26
CA ASP A 224 11.35 17.29 4.23
C ASP A 224 12.43 16.20 4.16
N PRO A 225 13.47 16.39 3.34
CA PRO A 225 14.49 15.36 3.12
C PRO A 225 15.24 14.96 4.39
N ALA A 226 15.48 15.88 5.33
CA ALA A 226 16.19 15.58 6.57
C ALA A 226 15.35 14.63 7.44
N PHE A 227 14.07 14.93 7.63
CA PHE A 227 13.14 14.07 8.35
C PHE A 227 12.90 12.75 7.60
N GLY A 228 12.66 12.82 6.30
CA GLY A 228 12.36 11.65 5.48
C GLY A 228 13.50 10.63 5.46
N LEU A 229 14.75 11.07 5.32
CA LEU A 229 15.92 10.17 5.38
C LEU A 229 16.07 9.53 6.76
N ALA A 230 15.90 10.31 7.84
CA ALA A 230 15.93 9.76 9.19
C ALA A 230 14.82 8.70 9.41
N PHE A 231 13.61 8.94 8.89
CA PHE A 231 12.50 8.00 8.97
C PHE A 231 12.77 6.73 8.14
N LEU A 232 13.32 6.87 6.92
CA LEU A 232 13.71 5.73 6.07
C LEU A 232 14.76 4.86 6.74
N GLU A 233 15.78 5.45 7.35
CA GLU A 233 16.82 4.69 8.08
C GLU A 233 16.26 4.00 9.32
N ALA A 234 15.47 4.70 10.14
CA ALA A 234 14.92 4.15 11.37
C ALA A 234 13.96 2.97 11.13
N TYR A 235 13.20 3.01 10.03
CA TYR A 235 12.14 2.05 9.75
C TYR A 235 12.34 1.28 8.45
N ALA A 236 13.59 1.21 7.94
CA ALA A 236 13.95 0.54 6.71
C ALA A 236 13.39 -0.88 6.56
N ASP A 237 13.27 -1.63 7.65
CA ASP A 237 12.76 -3.02 7.65
C ASP A 237 11.24 -3.13 7.44
N ARG A 238 10.52 -2.01 7.43
CA ARG A 238 9.05 -1.98 7.40
C ARG A 238 8.46 -1.06 6.32
N LEU A 239 9.30 -0.54 5.45
CA LEU A 239 8.90 0.32 4.35
C LEU A 239 9.07 -0.39 3.01
N PHE A 240 8.15 -0.13 2.08
CA PHE A 240 8.15 -0.77 0.77
C PHE A 240 8.12 0.27 -0.33
N PHE A 241 8.99 0.09 -1.31
CA PHE A 241 8.89 0.78 -2.57
C PHE A 241 7.63 0.33 -3.32
N ALA A 242 6.88 1.29 -3.82
CA ALA A 242 5.70 1.05 -4.63
C ALA A 242 5.37 2.31 -5.46
N THR A 243 4.54 2.17 -6.48
CA THR A 243 4.21 3.29 -7.38
C THR A 243 2.73 3.66 -7.40
N ASP A 244 1.82 2.72 -7.25
CA ASP A 244 0.37 2.90 -7.46
C ASP A 244 0.03 3.27 -8.93
N MET A 245 0.86 2.82 -9.88
CA MET A 245 0.64 3.08 -11.29
C MET A 245 -0.56 2.30 -11.83
N VAL A 246 -1.38 2.99 -12.61
CA VAL A 246 -2.47 2.41 -13.40
C VAL A 246 -2.20 2.46 -14.91
N ASN A 247 -1.19 3.23 -15.33
CA ASN A 247 -0.77 3.38 -16.72
C ASN A 247 0.69 3.84 -16.84
N THR A 248 1.20 3.89 -18.05
CA THR A 248 2.58 4.27 -18.37
C THR A 248 2.84 5.78 -18.38
N ASP A 249 1.80 6.59 -18.27
CA ASP A 249 1.91 8.06 -18.31
C ASP A 249 2.15 8.63 -16.90
N MET A 250 1.92 7.82 -15.86
CA MET A 250 2.15 8.19 -14.48
C MET A 250 3.62 8.13 -14.13
N VAL A 251 4.14 9.20 -13.54
CA VAL A 251 5.53 9.32 -13.09
C VAL A 251 5.54 9.64 -11.60
N PHE A 252 6.21 8.80 -10.83
CA PHE A 252 6.41 9.01 -9.40
C PHE A 252 7.90 9.19 -9.11
N PRO A 253 8.30 10.30 -8.46
CA PRO A 253 9.70 10.67 -8.31
C PRO A 253 10.47 9.82 -7.28
N LEU A 254 9.78 9.10 -6.39
CA LEU A 254 10.39 8.43 -5.25
C LEU A 254 11.54 7.48 -5.64
N GLY A 255 11.35 6.68 -6.69
CA GLY A 255 12.37 5.71 -7.10
C GLY A 255 13.69 6.37 -7.51
N ALA A 256 13.61 7.42 -8.32
CA ALA A 256 14.81 8.18 -8.74
C ALA A 256 15.41 8.95 -7.56
N TRP A 257 14.60 9.48 -6.66
CA TRP A 257 15.06 10.16 -5.46
C TRP A 257 15.79 9.23 -4.50
N LEU A 258 15.29 8.01 -4.29
CA LEU A 258 15.97 6.99 -3.48
C LEU A 258 17.32 6.59 -4.07
N ASP A 259 17.42 6.45 -5.41
CA ASP A 259 18.68 6.19 -6.10
C ASP A 259 19.68 7.32 -5.81
N GLN A 260 19.25 8.58 -6.00
CA GLN A 260 20.10 9.74 -5.75
C GLN A 260 20.57 9.79 -4.30
N MET A 261 19.69 9.58 -3.31
CA MET A 261 20.05 9.63 -1.90
C MET A 261 21.05 8.52 -1.52
N ALA A 262 20.92 7.34 -2.12
CA ALA A 262 21.88 6.25 -1.93
C ALA A 262 23.22 6.52 -2.59
N ASP A 263 23.23 7.06 -3.81
CA ASP A 263 24.46 7.40 -4.55
C ASP A 263 25.24 8.55 -3.88
N GLU A 264 24.52 9.50 -3.28
CA GLU A 264 25.12 10.59 -2.48
C GLU A 264 25.53 10.14 -1.06
N GLY A 265 25.29 8.89 -0.68
CA GLY A 265 25.59 8.38 0.67
C GLY A 265 24.71 8.93 1.79
N LYS A 266 23.59 9.58 1.45
CA LYS A 266 22.61 10.14 2.40
C LYS A 266 21.62 9.11 2.91
N LEU A 267 21.39 8.02 2.16
CA LEU A 267 20.64 6.85 2.56
C LEU A 267 21.59 5.65 2.55
N SER A 268 21.64 4.90 3.64
CA SER A 268 22.51 3.73 3.72
C SER A 268 22.13 2.69 2.66
N ARG A 269 23.13 1.99 2.12
CA ARG A 269 22.89 0.93 1.14
C ARG A 269 21.96 -0.15 1.69
N ALA A 270 22.09 -0.46 2.97
CA ALA A 270 21.26 -1.47 3.64
C ALA A 270 19.79 -1.03 3.70
N ALA A 271 19.48 0.22 4.08
CA ALA A 271 18.11 0.74 4.09
C ALA A 271 17.53 0.79 2.67
N TYR A 272 18.30 1.29 1.71
CA TYR A 272 17.92 1.37 0.31
C TYR A 272 17.52 -0.01 -0.27
N GLU A 273 18.34 -1.05 -0.04
CA GLU A 273 18.06 -2.39 -0.55
C GLU A 273 16.83 -3.04 0.12
N LYS A 274 16.68 -2.85 1.44
CA LYS A 274 15.50 -3.32 2.17
C LYS A 274 14.22 -2.74 1.58
N ILE A 275 14.19 -1.42 1.38
CA ILE A 275 13.00 -0.70 0.88
C ILE A 275 12.67 -1.10 -0.55
N LEU A 276 13.67 -1.18 -1.44
CA LEU A 276 13.43 -1.44 -2.85
C LEU A 276 12.98 -2.87 -3.17
N PHE A 277 13.46 -3.86 -2.43
CA PHE A 277 13.13 -5.26 -2.72
C PHE A 277 13.21 -6.20 -1.51
N GLY A 278 14.17 -6.01 -0.59
CA GLY A 278 14.46 -6.98 0.48
C GLY A 278 13.26 -7.25 1.39
N ASN A 279 12.48 -6.22 1.74
CA ASN A 279 11.28 -6.39 2.55
C ASN A 279 10.18 -7.15 1.80
N ALA A 280 9.98 -6.85 0.51
CA ALA A 280 9.01 -7.55 -0.31
C ALA A 280 9.36 -9.04 -0.44
N GLN A 281 10.64 -9.36 -0.62
CA GLN A 281 11.11 -10.75 -0.60
C GLN A 281 10.86 -11.43 0.74
N ARG A 282 11.25 -10.79 1.83
CA ARG A 282 11.15 -11.35 3.19
C ARG A 282 9.71 -11.54 3.66
N ILE A 283 8.84 -10.58 3.38
CA ILE A 283 7.45 -10.57 3.90
C ILE A 283 6.48 -11.34 3.01
N PHE A 284 6.66 -11.27 1.69
CA PHE A 284 5.73 -11.82 0.70
C PHE A 284 6.30 -13.00 -0.10
N GLY A 285 7.58 -13.33 0.04
CA GLY A 285 8.22 -14.41 -0.70
C GLY A 285 8.44 -14.11 -2.18
N LEU A 286 8.64 -12.85 -2.57
CA LEU A 286 8.73 -12.39 -3.96
C LEU A 286 10.13 -12.44 -4.56
#